data_169fddbdd36c4af10dfc96a7950ed600
#
_entry.id   169fddbdd36c4af10dfc96a7950ed600
#
_cell.length_a   1.000
_cell.length_b   1.000
_cell.length_c   1.000
_cell.angle_alpha   90.00
_cell.angle_beta   90.00
_cell.angle_gamma   90.00
#
_symmetry.space_group_name_H-M   'P 1'
#
loop_
_entity.id
_entity.type
_entity.pdbx_description
1 polymer ?
#
loop_
_entity_poly.entity_id
_entity_poly.type
_entity_poly.pdbx_seq_one_letter_code
_entity_poly.pdbx_strand_id
1 'polypeptide(L)'
;MQTLLYSQIRDIAERVRTNPVIRFWDEDDDGNLQELGEEHIVRYLNDFLPAVGIFSLPDQDAKGVPHHQLIYFFENRVEVINEQQFETIIRKVLEESGYKTVYQKIHFKKAQFFGKNVLTSVPYLDGKEILRDSQTSSWRFFSNGYVEVTSDKVTDAIPYTSLPEGSIVWNDSISTREYRPSDQTVGTHHYRSFVANLSRDANGDFDQRSFERLQVVIGYLCHRCHRESERKCVILIDRLDDVNLIGSSHGGTGKSLLIRCLSEVLHTINLDGKAFKKSTQDRFALAGVNETHELVNFDDASENFTF
;
A
#
# COMPACT_ATOMS: atom_id res chain seq x y z
N MET A 1 -1.83 11.98 1.66
CA MET A 1 -1.14 11.52 0.44
C MET A 1 -0.34 12.62 -0.26
N GLN A 2 0.42 13.44 0.44
CA GLN A 2 1.20 14.53 -0.20
C GLN A 2 2.67 14.54 0.21
N THR A 3 3.14 13.59 1.01
CA THR A 3 4.30 13.86 1.83
C THR A 3 5.59 13.17 1.39
N LEU A 4 5.54 11.97 0.82
CA LEU A 4 6.75 11.27 0.38
C LEU A 4 7.34 11.88 -0.90
N LEU A 5 6.50 12.06 -1.89
CA LEU A 5 6.89 12.59 -3.20
C LEU A 5 7.57 13.95 -3.13
N TYR A 6 7.10 14.85 -2.26
CA TYR A 6 7.58 16.23 -2.23
C TYR A 6 8.82 16.47 -1.40
N SER A 7 9.03 15.72 -0.32
CA SER A 7 10.26 15.85 0.48
C SER A 7 11.50 15.41 -0.30
N GLN A 8 11.33 14.49 -1.23
CA GLN A 8 12.40 13.86 -2.00
C GLN A 8 12.75 14.58 -3.31
N ILE A 9 11.81 15.36 -3.85
CA ILE A 9 12.06 16.11 -5.10
C ILE A 9 13.29 16.99 -4.97
N ARG A 10 13.54 17.59 -3.81
CA ARG A 10 14.71 18.43 -3.59
C ARG A 10 16.02 17.66 -3.69
N ASP A 11 16.09 16.47 -3.09
CA ASP A 11 17.29 15.63 -3.12
C ASP A 11 17.55 15.08 -4.53
N ILE A 12 16.47 14.71 -5.24
CA ILE A 12 16.54 14.29 -6.64
C ILE A 12 16.99 15.46 -7.52
N ALA A 13 16.43 16.65 -7.33
CA ALA A 13 16.79 17.86 -8.07
C ALA A 13 18.26 18.24 -7.86
N GLU A 14 18.77 18.08 -6.65
CA GLU A 14 20.20 18.27 -6.37
C GLU A 14 21.07 17.27 -7.14
N ARG A 15 20.67 15.99 -7.19
CA ARG A 15 21.39 14.98 -8.00
C ARG A 15 21.37 15.32 -9.48
N VAL A 16 20.24 15.76 -10.04
CA VAL A 16 20.13 16.18 -11.45
C VAL A 16 21.03 17.39 -11.73
N ARG A 17 21.12 18.32 -10.78
CA ARG A 17 21.97 19.50 -10.90
C ARG A 17 23.46 19.17 -10.86
N THR A 18 23.85 18.25 -9.98
CA THR A 18 25.28 17.95 -9.71
C THR A 18 25.84 16.82 -10.59
N ASN A 19 24.99 15.95 -11.13
CA ASN A 19 25.42 14.83 -11.96
C ASN A 19 24.93 14.98 -13.42
N PRO A 20 25.79 15.46 -14.33
CA PRO A 20 25.41 15.65 -15.74
C PRO A 20 25.13 14.33 -16.47
N VAL A 21 25.63 13.18 -15.99
CA VAL A 21 25.43 11.87 -16.64
C VAL A 21 23.96 11.46 -16.70
N ILE A 22 23.16 11.87 -15.71
CA ILE A 22 21.73 11.55 -15.67
C ILE A 22 20.85 12.52 -16.47
N ARG A 23 21.45 13.57 -17.06
CA ARG A 23 20.72 14.53 -17.89
C ARG A 23 20.49 13.93 -19.28
N PHE A 24 19.29 14.06 -19.76
CA PHE A 24 18.91 13.58 -21.11
C PHE A 24 19.02 14.66 -22.18
N TRP A 25 19.43 15.86 -21.84
CA TRP A 25 19.62 17.01 -22.75
C TRP A 25 21.07 17.44 -22.82
N ASP A 26 21.41 18.14 -23.88
CA ASP A 26 22.70 18.76 -24.08
C ASP A 26 22.57 20.28 -24.14
N GLU A 27 23.62 20.98 -23.73
CA GLU A 27 23.75 22.43 -23.76
C GLU A 27 24.94 22.78 -24.70
N ASP A 28 24.84 23.89 -25.41
CA ASP A 28 25.97 24.43 -26.19
C ASP A 28 26.99 25.14 -25.29
N ASP A 29 28.09 25.64 -25.88
CA ASP A 29 29.14 26.31 -25.14
C ASP A 29 28.66 27.59 -24.42
N ASP A 30 27.55 28.16 -24.86
CA ASP A 30 26.89 29.33 -24.25
C ASP A 30 25.84 28.94 -23.19
N GLY A 31 25.65 27.64 -22.95
CA GLY A 31 24.65 27.08 -21.99
C GLY A 31 23.22 27.07 -22.51
N ASN A 32 23.00 27.23 -23.83
CA ASN A 32 21.68 27.13 -24.39
C ASN A 32 21.32 25.65 -24.67
N LEU A 33 20.08 25.31 -24.39
CA LEU A 33 19.57 23.98 -24.63
C LEU A 33 19.52 23.63 -26.11
N GLN A 34 20.21 22.57 -26.51
CA GLN A 34 20.20 22.04 -27.88
C GLN A 34 18.84 21.44 -28.27
N GLU A 35 18.67 21.13 -29.55
CA GLU A 35 17.45 20.48 -30.00
C GLU A 35 17.36 19.04 -29.50
N LEU A 36 16.20 18.65 -28.94
CA LEU A 36 15.97 17.30 -28.45
C LEU A 36 15.59 16.35 -29.58
N GLY A 37 16.46 15.37 -29.87
CA GLY A 37 16.29 14.30 -30.84
C GLY A 37 16.00 12.93 -30.20
N GLU A 38 16.08 11.86 -31.02
CA GLU A 38 15.79 10.48 -30.58
C GLU A 38 16.75 9.98 -29.49
N GLU A 39 18.02 10.31 -29.58
CA GLU A 39 19.04 9.98 -28.58
C GLU A 39 18.71 10.53 -27.18
N HIS A 40 18.09 11.71 -27.13
CA HIS A 40 17.66 12.33 -25.90
C HIS A 40 16.47 11.57 -25.26
N ILE A 41 15.58 10.99 -26.08
CA ILE A 41 14.49 10.14 -25.62
C ILE A 41 15.05 8.86 -25.01
N VAL A 42 16.07 8.27 -25.64
CA VAL A 42 16.74 7.07 -25.10
C VAL A 42 17.39 7.37 -23.75
N ARG A 43 18.14 8.46 -23.62
CA ARG A 43 18.73 8.90 -22.32
C ARG A 43 17.65 9.25 -21.30
N TYR A 44 16.54 9.87 -21.72
CA TYR A 44 15.40 10.15 -20.86
C TYR A 44 14.85 8.86 -20.23
N LEU A 45 14.64 7.83 -21.03
CA LEU A 45 14.12 6.55 -20.56
C LEU A 45 15.13 5.79 -19.69
N ASN A 46 16.40 5.67 -20.14
CA ASN A 46 17.35 4.74 -19.53
C ASN A 46 18.15 5.35 -18.36
N ASP A 47 18.35 6.67 -18.37
CA ASP A 47 19.22 7.34 -17.38
C ASP A 47 18.43 8.25 -16.46
N PHE A 48 17.60 9.13 -17.04
CA PHE A 48 16.91 10.16 -16.27
C PHE A 48 15.72 9.59 -15.46
N LEU A 49 14.80 8.84 -16.07
CA LEU A 49 13.65 8.28 -15.36
C LEU A 49 14.05 7.37 -14.17
N PRO A 50 14.99 6.42 -14.33
CA PRO A 50 15.51 5.67 -13.18
C PRO A 50 16.16 6.54 -12.11
N ALA A 51 16.93 7.55 -12.51
CA ALA A 51 17.57 8.47 -11.56
C ALA A 51 16.56 9.28 -10.74
N VAL A 52 15.40 9.59 -11.30
CA VAL A 52 14.31 10.26 -10.57
C VAL A 52 13.36 9.30 -9.88
N GLY A 53 13.60 7.99 -9.96
CA GLY A 53 12.83 6.97 -9.27
C GLY A 53 11.58 6.52 -10.02
N ILE A 54 11.51 6.73 -11.33
CA ILE A 54 10.36 6.29 -12.15
C ILE A 54 10.68 4.99 -12.87
N PHE A 55 9.84 3.99 -12.61
CA PHE A 55 9.95 2.64 -13.15
C PHE A 55 8.58 2.09 -13.53
N SER A 56 8.57 0.90 -14.12
CA SER A 56 7.39 0.09 -14.27
C SER A 56 7.49 -1.22 -13.49
N LEU A 57 6.36 -1.73 -13.02
CA LEU A 57 6.23 -3.08 -12.49
C LEU A 57 5.32 -3.91 -13.41
N PRO A 58 5.63 -5.19 -13.63
CA PRO A 58 4.71 -6.09 -14.30
C PRO A 58 3.47 -6.30 -13.43
N ASP A 59 2.33 -6.26 -14.06
CA ASP A 59 1.02 -6.52 -13.44
C ASP A 59 0.14 -7.32 -14.41
N GLN A 60 -1.00 -7.79 -13.95
CA GLN A 60 -1.98 -8.48 -14.77
C GLN A 60 -3.36 -7.88 -14.52
N ASP A 61 -4.10 -7.63 -15.60
CA ASP A 61 -5.48 -7.22 -15.48
C ASP A 61 -6.37 -8.35 -14.94
N ALA A 62 -7.64 -8.04 -14.64
CA ALA A 62 -8.61 -9.03 -14.15
C ALA A 62 -8.85 -10.22 -15.10
N LYS A 63 -8.35 -10.17 -16.33
CA LYS A 63 -8.39 -11.25 -17.32
C LYS A 63 -7.05 -11.98 -17.46
N GLY A 64 -6.06 -11.63 -16.65
CA GLY A 64 -4.70 -12.17 -16.72
C GLY A 64 -3.88 -11.62 -17.90
N VAL A 65 -4.31 -10.53 -18.53
CA VAL A 65 -3.54 -9.90 -19.60
C VAL A 65 -2.41 -9.09 -18.95
N PRO A 66 -1.15 -9.38 -19.32
CA PRO A 66 -0.01 -8.62 -18.79
C PRO A 66 -0.12 -7.15 -19.14
N HIS A 67 0.04 -6.31 -18.17
CA HIS A 67 0.20 -4.87 -18.33
C HIS A 67 1.30 -4.35 -17.40
N HIS A 68 1.64 -3.10 -17.53
CA HIS A 68 2.70 -2.48 -16.75
C HIS A 68 2.12 -1.34 -15.94
N GLN A 69 2.33 -1.40 -14.64
CA GLN A 69 2.01 -0.30 -13.75
C GLN A 69 3.19 0.67 -13.68
N LEU A 70 2.91 1.93 -13.93
CA LEU A 70 3.88 3.00 -13.71
C LEU A 70 4.00 3.25 -12.21
N ILE A 71 5.23 3.22 -11.70
CA ILE A 71 5.51 3.40 -10.29
C ILE A 71 6.55 4.48 -10.03
N TYR A 72 6.46 5.05 -8.85
CA TYR A 72 7.51 5.84 -8.23
C TYR A 72 8.19 5.02 -7.14
N PHE A 73 9.51 4.88 -7.22
CA PHE A 73 10.35 4.08 -6.30
C PHE A 73 11.26 4.97 -5.48
N PHE A 74 11.25 4.79 -4.16
CA PHE A 74 12.14 5.49 -3.25
C PHE A 74 12.37 4.69 -1.95
N GLU A 75 13.65 4.52 -1.56
CA GLU A 75 14.03 3.84 -0.31
C GLU A 75 13.31 2.51 -0.09
N ASN A 76 13.30 1.66 -1.10
CA ASN A 76 12.58 0.37 -1.11
C ASN A 76 11.06 0.47 -0.92
N ARG A 77 10.46 1.64 -1.15
CA ARG A 77 9.01 1.88 -1.18
C ARG A 77 8.57 2.17 -2.60
N VAL A 78 7.41 1.69 -2.95
CA VAL A 78 6.81 1.91 -4.27
C VAL A 78 5.40 2.48 -4.15
N GLU A 79 5.06 3.37 -5.06
CA GLU A 79 3.74 3.98 -5.17
C GLU A 79 3.31 3.94 -6.64
N VAL A 80 2.09 3.48 -6.91
CA VAL A 80 1.51 3.53 -8.26
C VAL A 80 1.22 4.99 -8.60
N ILE A 81 1.68 5.43 -9.76
CA ILE A 81 1.46 6.79 -10.25
C ILE A 81 0.70 6.78 -11.58
N ASN A 82 -0.16 7.75 -11.76
CA ASN A 82 -0.84 7.98 -13.04
C ASN A 82 -0.04 8.95 -13.94
N GLU A 83 -0.48 9.09 -15.19
CA GLU A 83 0.18 9.96 -16.19
C GLU A 83 0.32 11.42 -15.72
N GLN A 84 -0.68 11.95 -15.00
CA GLN A 84 -0.63 13.32 -14.50
C GLN A 84 0.38 13.49 -13.37
N GLN A 85 0.48 12.50 -12.49
CA GLN A 85 1.49 12.46 -11.43
C GLN A 85 2.89 12.32 -12.02
N PHE A 86 3.07 11.45 -13.03
CA PHE A 86 4.32 11.30 -13.77
C PHE A 86 4.80 12.64 -14.34
N GLU A 87 3.97 13.34 -15.14
CA GLU A 87 4.31 14.65 -15.68
C GLU A 87 4.63 15.68 -14.57
N THR A 88 3.88 15.63 -13.47
CA THR A 88 4.08 16.53 -12.32
C THR A 88 5.42 16.30 -11.62
N ILE A 89 5.85 15.04 -11.46
CA ILE A 89 7.15 14.70 -10.88
C ILE A 89 8.27 15.27 -11.75
N ILE A 90 8.25 14.95 -13.04
CA ILE A 90 9.27 15.42 -14.00
C ILE A 90 9.36 16.94 -14.01
N ARG A 91 8.20 17.62 -14.08
CA ARG A 91 8.15 19.09 -14.02
C ARG A 91 8.83 19.62 -12.78
N LYS A 92 8.46 19.12 -11.60
CA LYS A 92 8.99 19.61 -10.33
C LYS A 92 10.47 19.35 -10.18
N VAL A 93 10.95 18.16 -10.56
CA VAL A 93 12.37 17.85 -10.54
C VAL A 93 13.16 18.84 -11.43
N LEU A 94 12.72 19.08 -12.65
CA LEU A 94 13.40 19.98 -13.57
C LEU A 94 13.32 21.45 -13.10
N GLU A 95 12.19 21.89 -12.57
CA GLU A 95 12.03 23.25 -12.03
C GLU A 95 12.95 23.48 -10.80
N GLU A 96 12.94 22.55 -9.83
CA GLU A 96 13.79 22.63 -8.62
C GLU A 96 15.28 22.47 -8.93
N SER A 97 15.64 21.75 -10.00
CA SER A 97 17.02 21.64 -10.49
C SER A 97 17.51 22.90 -11.20
N GLY A 98 16.63 23.86 -11.51
CA GLY A 98 16.93 25.06 -12.28
C GLY A 98 16.76 24.91 -13.80
N TYR A 99 16.28 23.77 -14.28
CA TYR A 99 16.15 23.45 -15.72
C TYR A 99 14.70 23.60 -16.23
N LYS A 100 14.04 24.68 -15.84
CA LYS A 100 12.66 24.97 -16.26
C LYS A 100 12.50 25.05 -17.78
N THR A 101 13.52 25.53 -18.51
CA THR A 101 13.53 25.61 -19.99
C THR A 101 13.49 24.23 -20.63
N VAL A 102 14.14 23.22 -20.02
CA VAL A 102 14.09 21.83 -20.46
C VAL A 102 12.66 21.31 -20.34
N TYR A 103 12.01 21.52 -19.18
CA TYR A 103 10.60 21.14 -19.02
C TYR A 103 9.71 21.79 -20.09
N GLN A 104 9.87 23.07 -20.33
CA GLN A 104 9.09 23.77 -21.38
C GLN A 104 9.25 23.12 -22.76
N LYS A 105 10.49 22.78 -23.17
CA LYS A 105 10.74 22.08 -24.45
C LYS A 105 10.09 20.71 -24.51
N ILE A 106 10.20 19.87 -23.47
CA ILE A 106 9.58 18.54 -23.46
C ILE A 106 8.05 18.61 -23.40
N HIS A 107 7.51 19.63 -22.73
CA HIS A 107 6.07 19.86 -22.70
C HIS A 107 5.50 20.18 -24.09
N PHE A 108 6.21 20.96 -24.92
CA PHE A 108 5.84 21.16 -26.32
C PHE A 108 5.95 19.89 -27.19
N LYS A 109 6.84 18.96 -26.81
CA LYS A 109 7.00 17.64 -27.42
C LYS A 109 6.29 16.54 -26.61
N LYS A 110 5.16 16.86 -25.97
CA LYS A 110 4.46 16.00 -24.98
C LYS A 110 4.24 14.56 -25.47
N ALA A 111 3.87 14.34 -26.72
CA ALA A 111 3.69 13.00 -27.28
C ALA A 111 4.97 12.15 -27.26
N GLN A 112 6.16 12.78 -27.34
CA GLN A 112 7.45 12.10 -27.37
C GLN A 112 8.01 11.81 -25.97
N PHE A 113 7.66 12.60 -24.95
CA PHE A 113 8.21 12.46 -23.59
C PHE A 113 7.19 11.97 -22.53
N PHE A 114 5.89 12.10 -22.82
CA PHE A 114 4.81 11.73 -21.89
C PHE A 114 3.72 10.89 -22.58
N GLY A 115 3.90 10.58 -23.87
CA GLY A 115 2.91 9.82 -24.64
C GLY A 115 2.93 8.32 -24.30
N LYS A 116 1.90 7.60 -24.75
CA LYS A 116 1.70 6.18 -24.48
C LYS A 116 2.94 5.32 -24.80
N ASN A 117 3.65 5.61 -25.90
CA ASN A 117 4.84 4.85 -26.29
C ASN A 117 5.97 4.98 -25.24
N VAL A 118 6.14 6.17 -24.64
CA VAL A 118 7.11 6.38 -23.56
C VAL A 118 6.68 5.62 -22.31
N LEU A 119 5.41 5.73 -21.92
CA LEU A 119 4.89 5.05 -20.74
C LEU A 119 5.06 3.53 -20.82
N THR A 120 4.88 2.93 -22.00
CA THR A 120 5.11 1.50 -22.21
C THR A 120 6.58 1.10 -22.32
N SER A 121 7.48 2.07 -22.46
CA SER A 121 8.94 1.87 -22.57
C SER A 121 9.70 2.24 -21.31
N VAL A 122 8.99 2.67 -20.25
CA VAL A 122 9.62 2.95 -18.93
C VAL A 122 10.30 1.67 -18.43
N PRO A 123 11.57 1.75 -17.98
CA PRO A 123 12.32 0.58 -17.52
C PRO A 123 11.62 -0.15 -16.37
N TYR A 124 11.80 -1.46 -16.33
CA TYR A 124 11.36 -2.26 -15.20
C TYR A 124 12.21 -2.02 -13.96
N LEU A 125 11.57 -2.13 -12.80
CA LEU A 125 12.28 -2.21 -11.52
C LEU A 125 12.76 -3.67 -11.32
N ASP A 126 13.87 -4.01 -11.96
CA ASP A 126 14.41 -5.37 -11.95
C ASP A 126 14.96 -5.79 -10.60
N GLY A 127 14.87 -7.08 -10.29
CA GLY A 127 15.44 -7.69 -9.08
C GLY A 127 14.78 -7.24 -7.79
N LYS A 128 13.56 -6.68 -7.87
CA LYS A 128 12.78 -6.24 -6.72
C LYS A 128 11.45 -6.97 -6.65
N GLU A 129 11.10 -7.42 -5.45
CA GLU A 129 9.83 -8.11 -5.17
C GLU A 129 9.12 -7.51 -3.97
N ILE A 130 7.80 -7.49 -4.01
CA ILE A 130 6.99 -7.03 -2.87
C ILE A 130 7.22 -7.96 -1.68
N LEU A 131 7.63 -7.39 -0.55
CA LEU A 131 7.82 -8.14 0.69
C LEU A 131 6.47 -8.69 1.18
N ARG A 132 6.40 -9.99 1.31
CA ARG A 132 5.20 -10.72 1.73
C ARG A 132 5.47 -11.51 3.00
N ASP A 133 4.44 -11.73 3.81
CA ASP A 133 4.52 -12.60 4.97
C ASP A 133 4.95 -14.01 4.55
N SER A 134 5.76 -14.65 5.37
CA SER A 134 6.16 -16.05 5.25
C SER A 134 5.40 -16.91 6.25
N GLN A 135 5.64 -18.20 6.29
CA GLN A 135 5.03 -19.08 7.30
C GLN A 135 5.48 -18.77 8.75
N THR A 136 6.63 -18.14 8.91
CA THR A 136 7.28 -17.90 10.20
C THR A 136 7.41 -16.44 10.57
N SER A 137 7.23 -15.52 9.61
CA SER A 137 7.38 -14.08 9.81
C SER A 137 6.24 -13.32 9.16
N SER A 138 5.76 -12.33 9.84
CA SER A 138 4.79 -11.35 9.35
C SER A 138 5.39 -9.95 9.45
N TRP A 139 5.11 -9.11 8.46
CA TRP A 139 5.68 -7.77 8.37
C TRP A 139 4.59 -6.73 8.55
N ARG A 140 4.87 -5.69 9.34
CA ARG A 140 3.98 -4.55 9.52
C ARG A 140 4.71 -3.26 9.26
N PHE A 141 4.06 -2.36 8.55
CA PHE A 141 4.65 -1.15 7.99
C PHE A 141 4.08 0.09 8.67
N PHE A 142 4.95 0.94 9.20
CA PHE A 142 4.61 2.16 9.93
C PHE A 142 5.36 3.36 9.36
N SER A 143 4.94 4.57 9.70
CA SER A 143 5.56 5.79 9.17
C SER A 143 7.04 5.93 9.52
N ASN A 144 7.48 5.36 10.65
CA ASN A 144 8.86 5.39 11.12
C ASN A 144 9.69 4.13 10.79
N GLY A 145 9.14 3.16 10.05
CA GLY A 145 9.83 1.93 9.67
C GLY A 145 8.91 0.72 9.66
N TYR A 146 9.49 -0.46 9.49
CA TYR A 146 8.78 -1.72 9.53
C TYR A 146 9.15 -2.54 10.77
N VAL A 147 8.25 -3.44 11.18
CA VAL A 147 8.50 -4.42 12.24
C VAL A 147 8.32 -5.83 11.69
N GLU A 148 9.16 -6.74 12.15
CA GLU A 148 9.00 -8.17 11.94
C GLU A 148 8.35 -8.79 13.17
N VAL A 149 7.30 -9.57 12.92
CA VAL A 149 6.57 -10.35 13.93
C VAL A 149 6.82 -11.82 13.66
N THR A 150 7.40 -12.51 14.61
CA THR A 150 7.62 -13.97 14.60
C THR A 150 6.87 -14.62 15.77
N SER A 151 6.93 -15.94 15.89
CA SER A 151 6.40 -16.65 17.07
C SER A 151 7.00 -16.17 18.39
N ASP A 152 8.24 -15.69 18.37
CA ASP A 152 9.05 -15.47 19.55
C ASP A 152 9.24 -14.00 19.90
N LYS A 153 9.13 -13.12 18.90
CA LYS A 153 9.43 -11.69 19.09
C LYS A 153 8.70 -10.79 18.11
N VAL A 154 8.59 -9.53 18.52
CA VAL A 154 8.33 -8.37 17.65
C VAL A 154 9.57 -7.49 17.70
N THR A 155 10.12 -7.11 16.55
CA THR A 155 11.27 -6.21 16.48
C THR A 155 10.89 -4.77 16.84
N ASP A 156 11.88 -3.94 17.13
CA ASP A 156 11.72 -2.49 17.07
C ASP A 156 11.51 -2.05 15.62
N ALA A 157 11.12 -0.79 15.41
CA ALA A 157 10.98 -0.23 14.07
C ALA A 157 12.33 -0.20 13.36
N ILE A 158 12.41 -0.83 12.19
CA ILE A 158 13.58 -0.93 11.35
C ILE A 158 13.39 -0.01 10.13
N PRO A 159 14.36 0.84 9.76
CA PRO A 159 14.24 1.71 8.60
C PRO A 159 13.99 0.93 7.29
N TYR A 160 13.21 1.49 6.36
CA TYR A 160 12.91 0.86 5.06
C TYR A 160 14.16 0.64 4.20
N THR A 161 15.21 1.42 4.40
CA THR A 161 16.52 1.20 3.74
C THR A 161 17.19 -0.11 4.14
N SER A 162 16.76 -0.70 5.26
CA SER A 162 17.27 -1.97 5.79
C SER A 162 16.35 -3.16 5.51
N LEU A 163 15.39 -3.03 4.59
CA LEU A 163 14.59 -4.17 4.11
C LEU A 163 15.50 -5.29 3.58
N PRO A 164 15.08 -6.55 3.65
CA PRO A 164 15.81 -7.65 3.03
C PRO A 164 16.17 -7.32 1.58
N GLU A 165 17.36 -7.74 1.15
CA GLU A 165 17.85 -7.47 -0.19
C GLU A 165 16.82 -7.89 -1.26
N GLY A 166 16.61 -7.04 -2.26
CA GLY A 166 15.61 -7.28 -3.28
C GLY A 166 14.17 -6.99 -2.87
N SER A 167 13.89 -6.69 -1.60
CA SER A 167 12.53 -6.44 -1.13
C SER A 167 12.10 -4.98 -1.28
N ILE A 168 10.84 -4.79 -1.64
CA ILE A 168 10.15 -3.49 -1.67
C ILE A 168 8.79 -3.61 -0.99
N VAL A 169 8.20 -2.47 -0.61
CA VAL A 169 6.87 -2.41 0.00
C VAL A 169 5.99 -1.38 -0.67
N TRP A 170 4.69 -1.65 -0.72
CA TRP A 170 3.72 -0.67 -1.18
C TRP A 170 3.61 0.49 -0.19
N ASN A 171 3.73 1.72 -0.68
CA ASN A 171 3.55 2.91 0.14
C ASN A 171 2.14 2.98 0.77
N ASP A 172 1.14 2.51 0.05
CA ASP A 172 -0.25 2.46 0.53
C ASP A 172 -0.46 1.43 1.66
N SER A 173 0.43 0.45 1.79
CA SER A 173 0.43 -0.51 2.91
C SER A 173 1.07 0.05 4.19
N ILE A 174 1.64 1.27 4.14
CA ILE A 174 2.31 1.88 5.27
C ILE A 174 1.27 2.65 6.10
N SER A 175 1.11 2.25 7.36
CA SER A 175 0.29 3.00 8.33
C SER A 175 0.87 4.42 8.53
N THR A 176 -0.01 5.40 8.60
CA THR A 176 0.38 6.79 8.91
C THR A 176 0.86 6.97 10.36
N ARG A 177 0.71 5.96 11.19
CA ARG A 177 1.14 5.96 12.60
C ARG A 177 2.60 5.55 12.71
N GLU A 178 3.25 6.06 13.76
CA GLU A 178 4.54 5.56 14.21
C GLU A 178 4.37 4.28 15.04
N TYR A 179 5.21 3.28 14.78
CA TYR A 179 5.34 2.18 15.72
C TYR A 179 6.06 2.65 16.98
N ARG A 180 5.47 2.34 18.11
CA ARG A 180 6.07 2.52 19.44
C ARG A 180 5.93 1.23 20.20
N PRO A 181 7.05 0.62 20.64
CA PRO A 181 6.98 -0.57 21.50
C PRO A 181 6.09 -0.28 22.70
N SER A 182 5.22 -1.23 23.03
CA SER A 182 4.40 -1.11 24.23
C SER A 182 5.31 -1.19 25.46
N ASP A 183 5.34 -0.14 26.25
CA ASP A 183 5.90 -0.23 27.60
C ASP A 183 4.94 -1.09 28.44
N GLN A 184 5.33 -2.34 28.68
CA GLN A 184 4.52 -3.30 29.43
C GLN A 184 4.29 -2.88 30.89
N THR A 185 5.01 -1.87 31.35
CA THR A 185 4.96 -1.39 32.77
C THR A 185 3.97 -0.25 32.98
N VAL A 186 3.53 0.44 31.93
CA VAL A 186 2.69 1.63 32.02
C VAL A 186 1.29 1.39 31.46
N GLY A 187 0.34 1.18 32.34
CA GLY A 187 -1.07 1.43 32.11
C GLY A 187 -1.87 0.25 31.50
N THR A 188 -3.14 0.42 31.54
CA THR A 188 -4.16 -0.50 31.03
C THR A 188 -3.98 -0.72 29.53
N HIS A 189 -3.73 -1.96 29.13
CA HIS A 189 -3.76 -2.37 27.72
C HIS A 189 -5.20 -2.31 27.20
N HIS A 190 -5.67 -1.14 26.80
CA HIS A 190 -7.06 -0.90 26.39
C HIS A 190 -7.54 -1.88 25.34
N TYR A 191 -6.71 -2.20 24.35
CA TYR A 191 -7.05 -3.18 23.33
C TYR A 191 -7.23 -4.59 23.89
N ARG A 192 -6.31 -5.03 24.77
CA ARG A 192 -6.44 -6.32 25.44
C ARG A 192 -7.68 -6.40 26.33
N SER A 193 -7.98 -5.33 27.05
CA SER A 193 -9.19 -5.21 27.87
C SER A 193 -10.45 -5.22 27.00
N PHE A 194 -10.43 -4.57 25.84
CA PHE A 194 -11.51 -4.61 24.87
C PHE A 194 -11.75 -6.02 24.34
N VAL A 195 -10.68 -6.72 23.89
CA VAL A 195 -10.78 -8.13 23.43
C VAL A 195 -11.27 -9.05 24.55
N ALA A 196 -10.82 -8.86 25.79
CA ALA A 196 -11.30 -9.60 26.96
C ALA A 196 -12.79 -9.35 27.21
N ASN A 197 -13.26 -8.11 27.03
CA ASN A 197 -14.69 -7.80 27.16
C ASN A 197 -15.55 -8.45 26.07
N LEU A 198 -15.03 -8.57 24.84
CA LEU A 198 -15.71 -9.32 23.75
C LEU A 198 -15.77 -10.83 24.05
N SER A 199 -14.96 -11.32 24.95
CA SER A 199 -14.85 -12.74 25.29
C SER A 199 -15.62 -13.10 26.56
N ARG A 200 -16.56 -12.26 27.00
CA ARG A 200 -17.42 -12.59 28.17
C ARG A 200 -18.51 -13.55 27.76
N ASP A 201 -18.90 -14.42 28.70
CA ASP A 201 -20.03 -15.35 28.52
C ASP A 201 -21.40 -14.62 28.68
N ALA A 202 -22.50 -15.39 28.61
CA ALA A 202 -23.86 -14.87 28.78
C ALA A 202 -24.12 -14.28 30.17
N ASN A 203 -23.38 -14.70 31.19
CA ASN A 203 -23.47 -14.19 32.56
C ASN A 203 -22.62 -12.93 32.76
N GLY A 204 -21.82 -12.56 31.76
CA GLY A 204 -20.87 -11.45 31.83
C GLY A 204 -19.52 -11.85 32.44
N ASP A 205 -19.29 -13.14 32.69
CA ASP A 205 -18.03 -13.64 33.22
C ASP A 205 -16.98 -13.82 32.11
N PHE A 206 -15.71 -13.63 32.44
CA PHE A 206 -14.61 -13.76 31.47
C PHE A 206 -14.44 -15.24 31.06
N ASP A 207 -14.52 -15.51 29.73
CA ASP A 207 -14.29 -16.83 29.16
C ASP A 207 -12.91 -16.91 28.49
N GLN A 208 -11.97 -17.57 29.15
CA GLN A 208 -10.60 -17.76 28.68
C GLN A 208 -10.55 -18.42 27.30
N ARG A 209 -11.39 -19.42 27.04
CA ARG A 209 -11.42 -20.15 25.77
C ARG A 209 -11.88 -19.26 24.61
N SER A 210 -12.89 -18.44 24.82
CA SER A 210 -13.38 -17.46 23.84
C SER A 210 -12.32 -16.38 23.59
N PHE A 211 -11.61 -15.95 24.61
CA PHE A 211 -10.51 -14.99 24.50
C PHE A 211 -9.37 -15.54 23.63
N GLU A 212 -8.90 -16.75 23.88
CA GLU A 212 -7.86 -17.41 23.09
C GLU A 212 -8.29 -17.61 21.64
N ARG A 213 -9.53 -18.04 21.39
CA ARG A 213 -10.08 -18.18 20.05
C ARG A 213 -10.10 -16.85 19.31
N LEU A 214 -10.53 -15.78 19.98
CA LEU A 214 -10.58 -14.46 19.35
C LEU A 214 -9.16 -13.94 19.03
N GLN A 215 -8.18 -14.22 19.90
CA GLN A 215 -6.77 -13.92 19.60
C GLN A 215 -6.26 -14.67 18.36
N VAL A 216 -6.61 -15.96 18.22
CA VAL A 216 -6.25 -16.75 17.04
C VAL A 216 -6.90 -16.15 15.78
N VAL A 217 -8.17 -15.74 15.83
CA VAL A 217 -8.86 -15.08 14.70
C VAL A 217 -8.19 -13.76 14.34
N ILE A 218 -7.87 -12.94 15.33
CA ILE A 218 -7.15 -11.68 15.11
C ILE A 218 -5.79 -11.94 14.47
N GLY A 219 -5.01 -12.90 14.98
CA GLY A 219 -3.73 -13.29 14.41
C GLY A 219 -3.85 -13.78 12.97
N TYR A 220 -4.89 -14.58 12.67
CA TYR A 220 -5.19 -15.03 11.32
C TYR A 220 -5.49 -13.86 10.37
N LEU A 221 -6.29 -12.90 10.79
CA LEU A 221 -6.59 -11.71 9.98
C LEU A 221 -5.37 -10.80 9.78
N CYS A 222 -4.45 -10.79 10.75
CA CYS A 222 -3.21 -10.03 10.65
C CYS A 222 -2.12 -10.70 9.81
N HIS A 223 -2.23 -12.00 9.49
CA HIS A 223 -1.20 -12.75 8.76
C HIS A 223 -1.63 -13.01 7.32
N ARG A 224 -0.78 -12.70 6.34
CA ARG A 224 -1.12 -12.78 4.90
C ARG A 224 -0.63 -14.04 4.20
N CYS A 225 0.17 -14.86 4.85
CA CYS A 225 0.67 -16.11 4.28
C CYS A 225 -0.29 -17.28 4.61
N HIS A 226 -1.25 -17.52 3.73
CA HIS A 226 -2.19 -18.64 3.87
C HIS A 226 -2.04 -19.60 2.71
N ARG A 227 -1.98 -20.90 3.01
CA ARG A 227 -2.13 -21.93 1.97
C ARG A 227 -3.52 -21.85 1.37
N GLU A 228 -3.67 -22.15 0.09
CA GLU A 228 -4.99 -22.10 -0.58
C GLU A 228 -6.06 -22.91 0.13
N SER A 229 -5.69 -24.11 0.64
CA SER A 229 -6.59 -24.99 1.41
C SER A 229 -6.96 -24.45 2.80
N GLU A 230 -6.23 -23.45 3.32
CA GLU A 230 -6.39 -22.90 4.67
C GLU A 230 -7.04 -21.51 4.67
N ARG A 231 -7.34 -20.95 3.49
CA ARG A 231 -8.01 -19.65 3.39
C ARG A 231 -9.41 -19.72 3.99
N LYS A 232 -9.67 -18.84 4.95
CA LYS A 232 -10.95 -18.78 5.68
C LYS A 232 -11.55 -17.38 5.56
N CYS A 233 -12.84 -17.32 5.38
CA CYS A 233 -13.60 -16.10 5.64
C CYS A 233 -13.97 -16.06 7.12
N VAL A 234 -13.73 -14.92 7.76
CA VAL A 234 -14.13 -14.70 9.15
C VAL A 234 -15.46 -13.98 9.17
N ILE A 235 -16.46 -14.57 9.83
CA ILE A 235 -17.80 -14.00 9.99
C ILE A 235 -17.97 -13.59 11.45
N LEU A 236 -18.17 -12.29 11.69
CA LEU A 236 -18.45 -11.74 13.01
C LEU A 236 -19.98 -11.60 13.16
N ILE A 237 -20.54 -12.37 14.07
CA ILE A 237 -21.98 -12.33 14.39
C ILE A 237 -22.21 -11.93 15.85
N ASP A 238 -23.36 -11.34 16.12
CA ASP A 238 -23.79 -11.12 17.50
C ASP A 238 -24.12 -12.44 18.15
N ARG A 239 -23.82 -12.56 19.44
CA ARG A 239 -24.28 -13.69 20.21
C ARG A 239 -25.79 -13.58 20.41
N LEU A 240 -26.50 -14.57 19.90
CA LEU A 240 -27.95 -14.67 20.06
C LEU A 240 -28.20 -15.52 21.31
N ASP A 241 -28.52 -14.90 22.42
CA ASP A 241 -28.93 -15.63 23.65
C ASP A 241 -30.39 -16.10 23.59
N ASP A 242 -31.18 -15.59 22.62
CA ASP A 242 -32.58 -16.01 22.41
C ASP A 242 -32.87 -16.20 20.93
N VAL A 243 -33.28 -17.40 20.56
CA VAL A 243 -33.65 -17.80 19.17
C VAL A 243 -34.80 -16.96 18.60
N ASN A 244 -35.58 -16.31 19.46
CA ASN A 244 -36.74 -15.50 19.07
C ASN A 244 -36.32 -14.06 18.66
N LEU A 245 -35.06 -13.70 18.83
CA LEU A 245 -34.50 -12.37 18.45
C LEU A 245 -33.80 -12.39 17.10
N ILE A 246 -33.92 -13.45 16.32
CA ILE A 246 -33.41 -13.53 14.95
C ILE A 246 -34.10 -12.44 14.13
N GLY A 247 -33.34 -11.40 13.77
CA GLY A 247 -33.83 -10.22 13.02
C GLY A 247 -33.78 -8.89 13.78
N SER A 248 -33.57 -8.87 15.09
CA SER A 248 -33.26 -7.64 15.84
C SER A 248 -31.74 -7.50 15.99
N SER A 249 -31.09 -6.87 15.04
CA SER A 249 -29.66 -6.53 15.18
C SER A 249 -29.52 -5.49 16.28
N HIS A 250 -29.04 -5.88 17.44
CA HIS A 250 -28.63 -4.96 18.48
C HIS A 250 -27.23 -4.45 18.13
N GLY A 251 -27.14 -3.21 17.63
CA GLY A 251 -25.86 -2.55 17.42
C GLY A 251 -25.08 -2.40 18.74
N GLY A 252 -23.76 -2.20 18.66
CA GLY A 252 -22.95 -1.87 19.85
C GLY A 252 -22.19 -3.03 20.47
N THR A 253 -22.17 -4.22 19.84
CA THR A 253 -21.45 -5.41 20.33
C THR A 253 -19.94 -5.38 20.10
N GLY A 254 -19.42 -4.35 19.41
CA GLY A 254 -17.97 -4.16 19.23
C GLY A 254 -17.38 -4.76 17.95
N LYS A 255 -18.18 -5.41 17.08
CA LYS A 255 -17.68 -5.98 15.81
C LYS A 255 -16.95 -4.95 14.94
N SER A 256 -17.64 -3.84 14.61
CA SER A 256 -17.06 -2.77 13.80
C SER A 256 -15.88 -2.08 14.50
N LEU A 257 -15.86 -2.05 15.85
CA LEU A 257 -14.72 -1.52 16.60
C LEU A 257 -13.50 -2.44 16.48
N LEU A 258 -13.70 -3.77 16.49
CA LEU A 258 -12.62 -4.74 16.26
C LEU A 258 -11.95 -4.50 14.90
N ILE A 259 -12.75 -4.38 13.83
CA ILE A 259 -12.25 -4.11 12.48
C ILE A 259 -11.54 -2.76 12.42
N ARG A 260 -12.09 -1.72 13.07
CA ARG A 260 -11.43 -0.43 13.19
C ARG A 260 -10.05 -0.51 13.86
N CYS A 261 -9.92 -1.30 14.92
CA CYS A 261 -8.63 -1.50 15.55
C CYS A 261 -7.63 -2.21 14.60
N LEU A 262 -8.10 -3.16 13.80
CA LEU A 262 -7.26 -3.82 12.79
C LEU A 262 -6.86 -2.85 11.67
N SER A 263 -7.75 -1.95 11.24
CA SER A 263 -7.43 -0.93 10.22
C SER A 263 -6.35 0.08 10.65
N GLU A 264 -5.99 0.11 11.92
CA GLU A 264 -4.87 0.95 12.39
C GLU A 264 -3.49 0.37 12.05
N VAL A 265 -3.44 -0.93 11.74
CA VAL A 265 -2.21 -1.68 11.44
C VAL A 265 -2.26 -2.44 10.12
N LEU A 266 -3.42 -2.51 9.48
CA LEU A 266 -3.66 -3.17 8.19
C LEU A 266 -4.27 -2.19 7.21
N HIS A 267 -3.82 -2.24 5.95
CA HIS A 267 -4.50 -1.50 4.88
C HIS A 267 -5.83 -2.18 4.56
N THR A 268 -6.92 -1.57 5.05
CA THR A 268 -8.26 -2.16 5.05
C THR A 268 -9.19 -1.40 4.12
N ILE A 269 -9.95 -2.13 3.31
CA ILE A 269 -11.09 -1.58 2.56
C ILE A 269 -12.40 -2.03 3.21
N ASN A 270 -13.32 -1.08 3.44
CA ASN A 270 -14.66 -1.35 3.96
C ASN A 270 -15.68 -1.25 2.83
N LEU A 271 -16.42 -2.31 2.62
CA LEU A 271 -17.48 -2.43 1.62
C LEU A 271 -18.84 -2.56 2.31
N ASP A 272 -19.88 -1.94 1.73
CA ASP A 272 -21.24 -2.10 2.22
C ASP A 272 -21.78 -3.49 1.84
N GLY A 273 -21.87 -4.37 2.83
CA GLY A 273 -22.38 -5.74 2.63
C GLY A 273 -23.86 -5.81 2.24
N LYS A 274 -24.68 -4.77 2.56
CA LYS A 274 -26.07 -4.68 2.12
C LYS A 274 -26.19 -4.37 0.63
N ALA A 275 -25.22 -3.64 0.09
CA ALA A 275 -25.18 -3.34 -1.35
C ALA A 275 -24.80 -4.55 -2.19
N PHE A 276 -24.23 -5.60 -1.56
CA PHE A 276 -23.78 -6.82 -2.22
C PHE A 276 -24.97 -7.73 -2.50
N LYS A 277 -25.73 -7.47 -3.57
CA LYS A 277 -26.84 -8.31 -4.05
C LYS A 277 -26.43 -9.05 -5.31
N LYS A 278 -26.95 -10.25 -5.53
CA LYS A 278 -26.73 -11.10 -6.72
C LYS A 278 -27.16 -10.47 -8.07
N SER A 279 -27.14 -9.16 -8.21
CA SER A 279 -27.53 -8.45 -9.43
C SER A 279 -26.30 -8.09 -10.27
N THR A 280 -26.53 -7.75 -11.54
CA THR A 280 -25.48 -7.30 -12.48
C THR A 280 -24.65 -6.09 -12.01
N GLN A 281 -25.10 -5.38 -10.97
CA GLN A 281 -24.38 -4.27 -10.36
C GLN A 281 -23.21 -4.75 -9.46
N ASP A 282 -23.23 -6.00 -9.00
CA ASP A 282 -22.21 -6.57 -8.10
C ASP A 282 -20.84 -6.75 -8.76
N ARG A 283 -20.78 -6.71 -10.10
CA ARG A 283 -19.51 -6.81 -10.84
C ARG A 283 -18.50 -5.71 -10.51
N PHE A 284 -18.95 -4.60 -9.98
CA PHE A 284 -18.11 -3.46 -9.60
C PHE A 284 -17.91 -3.32 -8.10
N ALA A 285 -18.55 -4.16 -7.30
CA ALA A 285 -18.47 -4.07 -5.84
C ALA A 285 -17.04 -4.26 -5.33
N LEU A 286 -16.23 -5.06 -6.02
CA LEU A 286 -14.81 -5.27 -5.72
C LEU A 286 -13.86 -4.40 -6.56
N ALA A 287 -14.37 -3.48 -7.39
CA ALA A 287 -13.52 -2.66 -8.26
C ALA A 287 -12.53 -1.76 -7.50
N GLY A 288 -12.81 -1.46 -6.24
CA GLY A 288 -11.89 -0.71 -5.37
C GLY A 288 -10.85 -1.58 -4.65
N VAL A 289 -10.97 -2.92 -4.72
CA VAL A 289 -10.01 -3.83 -4.09
C VAL A 289 -8.81 -4.00 -5.02
N ASN A 290 -7.62 -3.79 -4.49
CA ASN A 290 -6.37 -4.01 -5.19
C ASN A 290 -5.38 -4.77 -4.31
N GLU A 291 -4.20 -5.07 -4.82
CA GLU A 291 -3.17 -5.87 -4.16
C GLU A 291 -2.55 -5.23 -2.90
N THR A 292 -2.76 -3.93 -2.70
CA THR A 292 -2.27 -3.24 -1.50
C THR A 292 -3.16 -3.46 -0.29
N HIS A 293 -4.43 -3.88 -0.49
CA HIS A 293 -5.35 -4.15 0.60
C HIS A 293 -5.03 -5.47 1.30
N GLU A 294 -4.87 -5.39 2.61
CA GLU A 294 -4.56 -6.53 3.48
C GLU A 294 -5.80 -7.15 4.11
N LEU A 295 -6.85 -6.34 4.26
CA LEU A 295 -8.14 -6.77 4.82
C LEU A 295 -9.29 -6.18 4.01
N VAL A 296 -10.20 -7.05 3.56
CA VAL A 296 -11.46 -6.65 2.94
C VAL A 296 -12.59 -6.92 3.94
N ASN A 297 -13.24 -5.87 4.40
CA ASN A 297 -14.34 -5.95 5.33
C ASN A 297 -15.68 -5.66 4.63
N PHE A 298 -16.63 -6.60 4.74
CA PHE A 298 -18.01 -6.42 4.33
C PHE A 298 -18.85 -6.08 5.57
N ASP A 299 -19.14 -4.81 5.78
CA ASP A 299 -19.95 -4.37 6.91
C ASP A 299 -21.43 -4.56 6.63
N ASP A 300 -22.20 -4.92 7.65
CA ASP A 300 -23.66 -5.16 7.55
C ASP A 300 -24.08 -6.14 6.44
N ALA A 301 -23.32 -7.22 6.24
CA ALA A 301 -23.68 -8.26 5.28
C ALA A 301 -25.07 -8.86 5.58
N SER A 302 -25.91 -9.00 4.54
CA SER A 302 -27.23 -9.59 4.68
C SER A 302 -27.17 -11.12 4.88
N GLU A 303 -28.23 -11.71 5.42
CA GLU A 303 -28.35 -13.18 5.57
C GLU A 303 -28.18 -13.97 4.26
N ASN A 304 -28.47 -13.32 3.13
CA ASN A 304 -28.33 -13.90 1.79
C ASN A 304 -26.99 -13.53 1.12
N PHE A 305 -26.02 -13.08 1.91
CA PHE A 305 -24.67 -12.76 1.39
C PHE A 305 -24.01 -14.06 0.92
N THR A 306 -23.61 -14.11 -0.33
CA THR A 306 -22.89 -15.23 -0.94
C THR A 306 -21.67 -14.71 -1.67
N PHE A 307 -20.51 -15.32 -1.43
CA PHE A 307 -19.26 -15.06 -2.15
C PHE A 307 -19.29 -15.62 -3.57
#